data_c803a0476b55cb05a28b0baf42455b1c
#
_entry.id   c803a0476b55cb05a28b0baf42455b1c
#
_cell.length_a   1.000
_cell.length_b   1.000
_cell.length_c   1.000
_cell.angle_alpha   90.00
_cell.angle_beta   90.00
_cell.angle_gamma   90.00
#
_symmetry.space_group_name_H-M   'P 1'
#
loop_
_entity.id
_entity.type
_entity.pdbx_description
1 polymer ?
#
loop_
_entity_poly.entity_id
_entity_poly.type
_entity_poly.pdbx_seq_one_letter_code
_entity_poly.pdbx_strand_id
1 'polypeptide(L)'
;MSQHHHILNQITPDRHVVIAGPTASGKSALALEIAQTQGGTVVNADALQVWSCWRVLTARPSPQDEARAPHVLYGHVAPGRAYSVGEWLSEVSGLSGRLIVVGGTGLYLNALTRGLAVIPPTPAEIRATADRLRTAPGGLGQMVAGLDAPTRARIDLQNPVRVQRAWEVLTATGRGIVEWQAETPPPLIAPESAHLLVLQSERDWLAGRIARRFHLMIEQGALEEVREMLPRWDAEALWAKAIGAADLVAYLQGYTTLDEAIERAIIASRQYAKAQRSFFRGRMRDWNWVGAAT
;
A
#
# COMPACT_ATOMS: atom_id res chain seq x y z
N MET A 1 -26.45 15.21 10.11
CA MET A 1 -25.63 15.30 8.87
C MET A 1 -24.44 14.36 9.04
N SER A 2 -24.16 13.50 8.07
CA SER A 2 -23.04 12.55 8.20
C SER A 2 -21.71 13.31 8.23
N GLN A 3 -20.70 12.78 8.92
CA GLN A 3 -19.33 13.36 8.93
C GLN A 3 -18.76 13.54 7.51
N HIS A 4 -19.15 12.69 6.56
CA HIS A 4 -18.79 12.85 5.15
C HIS A 4 -19.29 14.17 4.56
N HIS A 5 -20.50 14.59 4.87
CA HIS A 5 -21.05 15.85 4.35
C HIS A 5 -20.25 17.08 4.80
N HIS A 6 -19.72 17.05 6.03
CA HIS A 6 -18.84 18.12 6.52
C HIS A 6 -17.51 18.16 5.77
N ILE A 7 -16.93 16.99 5.47
CA ILE A 7 -15.68 16.88 4.68
C ILE A 7 -15.90 17.38 3.26
N LEU A 8 -16.99 16.98 2.61
CA LEU A 8 -17.32 17.39 1.23
C LEU A 8 -17.40 18.92 1.07
N ASN A 9 -17.94 19.61 2.06
CA ASN A 9 -18.05 21.08 2.05
C ASN A 9 -16.69 21.80 2.21
N GLN A 10 -15.66 21.10 2.66
CA GLN A 10 -14.30 21.64 2.82
C GLN A 10 -13.40 21.35 1.61
N ILE A 11 -13.83 20.46 0.71
CA ILE A 11 -13.09 20.07 -0.49
C ILE A 11 -13.57 20.92 -1.66
N THR A 12 -12.63 21.57 -2.34
CA THR A 12 -12.91 22.37 -3.53
C THR A 12 -12.62 21.56 -4.81
N PRO A 13 -13.38 21.76 -5.90
CA PRO A 13 -13.22 20.97 -7.12
C PRO A 13 -11.99 21.31 -7.97
N ASP A 14 -11.33 22.41 -7.68
CA ASP A 14 -10.14 22.92 -8.38
C ASP A 14 -8.83 22.28 -7.90
N ARG A 15 -8.84 21.53 -6.79
CA ARG A 15 -7.66 20.89 -6.19
C ARG A 15 -7.74 19.37 -6.24
N HIS A 16 -6.59 18.73 -6.30
CA HIS A 16 -6.49 17.28 -6.09
C HIS A 16 -6.94 16.89 -4.67
N VAL A 17 -7.29 15.62 -4.46
CA VAL A 17 -7.60 15.08 -3.13
C VAL A 17 -6.73 13.85 -2.90
N VAL A 18 -6.09 13.76 -1.74
CA VAL A 18 -5.31 12.58 -1.35
C VAL A 18 -5.85 12.06 -0.02
N ILE A 19 -6.36 10.83 -0.04
CA ILE A 19 -7.05 10.21 1.10
C ILE A 19 -6.24 9.03 1.61
N ALA A 20 -5.59 9.21 2.74
CA ALA A 20 -4.97 8.16 3.53
C ALA A 20 -5.95 7.59 4.55
N GLY A 21 -5.80 6.32 4.89
CA GLY A 21 -6.57 5.74 5.98
C GLY A 21 -6.30 4.24 6.12
N PRO A 22 -6.49 3.68 7.31
CA PRO A 22 -6.31 2.24 7.51
C PRO A 22 -7.32 1.44 6.70
N THR A 23 -7.03 0.16 6.54
CA THR A 23 -8.01 -0.76 5.92
C THR A 23 -9.33 -0.70 6.67
N ALA A 24 -10.46 -0.82 5.98
CA ALA A 24 -11.82 -0.71 6.49
C ALA A 24 -12.25 0.66 7.10
N SER A 25 -11.48 1.75 6.90
CA SER A 25 -11.83 3.09 7.42
C SER A 25 -12.95 3.81 6.66
N GLY A 26 -13.36 3.32 5.48
CA GLY A 26 -14.35 4.00 4.63
C GLY A 26 -13.76 4.95 3.58
N LYS A 27 -12.44 5.00 3.44
CA LYS A 27 -11.75 5.90 2.50
C LYS A 27 -12.21 5.78 1.05
N SER A 28 -12.48 4.55 0.57
CA SER A 28 -12.94 4.33 -0.83
C SER A 28 -14.34 4.86 -1.06
N ALA A 29 -15.24 4.73 -0.07
CA ALA A 29 -16.58 5.31 -0.14
C ALA A 29 -16.52 6.83 -0.21
N LEU A 30 -15.69 7.48 0.61
CA LEU A 30 -15.47 8.92 0.56
C LEU A 30 -14.89 9.36 -0.79
N ALA A 31 -13.90 8.64 -1.33
CA ALA A 31 -13.31 8.96 -2.63
C ALA A 31 -14.36 8.89 -3.76
N LEU A 32 -15.20 7.85 -3.75
CA LEU A 32 -16.29 7.69 -4.72
C LEU A 32 -17.33 8.80 -4.60
N GLU A 33 -17.71 9.17 -3.38
CA GLU A 33 -18.67 10.26 -3.12
C GLU A 33 -18.13 11.61 -3.62
N ILE A 34 -16.83 11.91 -3.40
CA ILE A 34 -16.18 13.11 -3.94
C ILE A 34 -16.19 13.09 -5.48
N ALA A 35 -15.82 11.95 -6.09
CA ALA A 35 -15.78 11.81 -7.54
C ALA A 35 -17.17 12.05 -8.16
N GLN A 36 -18.23 11.54 -7.54
CA GLN A 36 -19.60 11.68 -8.03
C GLN A 36 -20.16 13.10 -7.87
N THR A 37 -19.82 13.77 -6.77
CA THR A 37 -20.40 15.08 -6.47
C THR A 37 -19.62 16.25 -7.06
N GLN A 38 -18.30 16.07 -7.21
CA GLN A 38 -17.39 17.14 -7.59
C GLN A 38 -16.51 16.82 -8.81
N GLY A 39 -16.66 15.62 -9.38
CA GLY A 39 -15.83 15.14 -10.49
C GLY A 39 -14.42 14.74 -10.07
N GLY A 40 -13.69 14.16 -11.01
CA GLY A 40 -12.32 13.68 -10.85
C GLY A 40 -12.20 12.16 -11.03
N THR A 41 -10.95 11.69 -11.15
CA THR A 41 -10.62 10.28 -11.32
C THR A 41 -10.12 9.70 -10.00
N VAL A 42 -10.69 8.60 -9.56
CA VAL A 42 -10.24 7.85 -8.38
C VAL A 42 -9.00 7.04 -8.75
N VAL A 43 -7.89 7.30 -8.05
CA VAL A 43 -6.58 6.69 -8.32
C VAL A 43 -6.18 5.80 -7.14
N ASN A 44 -5.86 4.56 -7.42
CA ASN A 44 -5.41 3.61 -6.40
C ASN A 44 -4.04 3.98 -5.81
N ALA A 45 -3.94 4.03 -4.49
CA ALA A 45 -2.69 4.11 -3.74
C ALA A 45 -2.56 2.97 -2.70
N ASP A 46 -2.99 1.78 -3.08
CA ASP A 46 -2.82 0.55 -2.29
C ASP A 46 -2.04 -0.49 -3.10
N ALA A 47 -0.85 -0.86 -2.61
CA ALA A 47 0.06 -1.79 -3.30
C ALA A 47 -0.48 -3.22 -3.44
N LEU A 48 -1.51 -3.59 -2.69
CA LEU A 48 -2.16 -4.90 -2.81
C LEU A 48 -3.28 -4.89 -3.86
N GLN A 49 -3.87 -3.72 -4.13
CA GLN A 49 -4.97 -3.57 -5.09
C GLN A 49 -4.52 -3.36 -6.54
N VAL A 50 -3.22 -3.30 -6.80
CA VAL A 50 -2.68 -3.20 -8.17
C VAL A 50 -2.77 -4.52 -8.94
N TRP A 51 -2.81 -5.66 -8.23
CA TRP A 51 -2.71 -6.99 -8.82
C TRP A 51 -4.03 -7.44 -9.46
N SER A 52 -3.96 -7.92 -10.69
CA SER A 52 -5.15 -8.32 -11.46
C SER A 52 -5.85 -9.57 -10.90
N CYS A 53 -5.11 -10.44 -10.21
CA CYS A 53 -5.61 -11.69 -9.63
C CYS A 53 -6.48 -11.52 -8.38
N TRP A 54 -6.49 -10.34 -7.78
CA TRP A 54 -7.24 -10.09 -6.54
C TRP A 54 -8.22 -8.94 -6.70
N ARG A 55 -9.51 -9.21 -6.76
CA ARG A 55 -10.55 -8.18 -6.67
C ARG A 55 -11.23 -8.22 -5.30
N VAL A 56 -11.78 -9.37 -4.94
CA VAL A 56 -12.53 -9.55 -3.69
C VAL A 56 -11.57 -9.56 -2.49
N LEU A 57 -10.52 -10.38 -2.55
CA LEU A 57 -9.57 -10.55 -1.43
C LEU A 57 -8.89 -9.24 -1.01
N THR A 58 -8.68 -8.32 -1.93
CA THR A 58 -8.09 -7.00 -1.63
C THR A 58 -9.11 -5.88 -1.49
N ALA A 59 -10.41 -6.19 -1.61
CA ALA A 59 -11.51 -5.22 -1.61
C ALA A 59 -11.30 -4.09 -2.62
N ARG A 60 -10.95 -4.42 -3.87
CA ARG A 60 -10.95 -3.47 -4.98
C ARG A 60 -12.37 -2.94 -5.21
N PRO A 61 -12.52 -1.78 -5.83
CA PRO A 61 -13.83 -1.28 -6.25
C PRO A 61 -14.61 -2.34 -7.03
N SER A 62 -15.90 -2.45 -6.73
CA SER A 62 -16.80 -3.33 -7.47
C SER A 62 -17.03 -2.78 -8.89
N PRO A 63 -17.48 -3.61 -9.85
CA PRO A 63 -17.90 -3.11 -11.18
C PRO A 63 -18.95 -2.00 -11.07
N GLN A 64 -19.83 -2.06 -10.08
CA GLN A 64 -20.84 -1.05 -9.81
C GLN A 64 -20.20 0.28 -9.35
N ASP A 65 -19.14 0.23 -8.53
CA ASP A 65 -18.42 1.44 -8.10
C ASP A 65 -17.65 2.04 -9.28
N GLU A 66 -16.99 1.20 -10.09
CA GLU A 66 -16.27 1.61 -11.31
C GLU A 66 -17.20 2.24 -12.35
N ALA A 67 -18.45 1.81 -12.42
CA ALA A 67 -19.47 2.41 -13.29
C ALA A 67 -19.95 3.80 -12.82
N ARG A 68 -19.79 4.13 -11.53
CA ARG A 68 -20.26 5.39 -10.93
C ARG A 68 -19.25 6.54 -11.06
N ALA A 69 -17.96 6.24 -11.20
CA ALA A 69 -16.90 7.22 -11.40
C ALA A 69 -15.67 6.54 -12.03
N PRO A 70 -14.81 7.27 -12.76
CA PRO A 70 -13.56 6.72 -13.28
C PRO A 70 -12.63 6.23 -12.17
N HIS A 71 -12.16 4.98 -12.28
CA HIS A 71 -11.19 4.37 -11.38
C HIS A 71 -9.97 3.89 -12.17
N VAL A 72 -8.77 4.20 -11.72
CA VAL A 72 -7.53 3.81 -12.40
C VAL A 72 -6.51 3.21 -11.44
N LEU A 73 -5.57 2.43 -11.98
CA LEU A 73 -4.50 1.74 -11.28
C LEU A 73 -4.98 0.65 -10.29
N TYR A 74 -6.16 0.11 -10.53
CA TYR A 74 -6.70 -1.05 -9.83
C TYR A 74 -6.57 -2.30 -10.72
N GLY A 75 -5.93 -3.36 -10.21
CA GLY A 75 -5.85 -4.66 -10.88
C GLY A 75 -5.25 -4.64 -12.29
N HIS A 76 -4.36 -3.72 -12.57
CA HIS A 76 -3.75 -3.52 -13.88
C HIS A 76 -2.41 -4.24 -14.02
N VAL A 77 -1.86 -4.76 -12.93
CA VAL A 77 -0.58 -5.48 -12.90
C VAL A 77 -0.81 -6.98 -12.88
N ALA A 78 -0.29 -7.68 -13.88
CA ALA A 78 -0.37 -9.14 -13.93
C ALA A 78 0.51 -9.79 -12.86
N PRO A 79 0.07 -10.92 -12.25
CA PRO A 79 0.92 -11.73 -11.39
C PRO A 79 2.22 -12.13 -12.11
N GLY A 80 3.35 -12.05 -11.40
CA GLY A 80 4.67 -12.34 -11.97
C GLY A 80 5.38 -11.13 -12.61
N ARG A 81 4.68 -10.02 -12.84
CA ARG A 81 5.34 -8.76 -13.21
C ARG A 81 5.97 -8.11 -11.97
N ALA A 82 7.18 -7.61 -12.09
CA ALA A 82 7.74 -6.70 -11.08
C ALA A 82 6.92 -5.40 -11.08
N TYR A 83 6.68 -4.86 -9.89
CA TYR A 83 6.01 -3.57 -9.74
C TYR A 83 6.51 -2.84 -8.49
N SER A 84 6.78 -1.56 -8.61
CA SER A 84 7.41 -0.76 -7.58
C SER A 84 6.66 0.56 -7.36
N VAL A 85 6.97 1.24 -6.25
CA VAL A 85 6.46 2.60 -5.99
C VAL A 85 6.92 3.59 -7.06
N GLY A 86 8.09 3.39 -7.67
CA GLY A 86 8.59 4.24 -8.76
C GLY A 86 7.76 4.08 -10.03
N GLU A 87 7.40 2.83 -10.41
CA GLU A 87 6.51 2.57 -11.54
C GLU A 87 5.11 3.14 -11.29
N TRP A 88 4.55 2.92 -10.09
CA TRP A 88 3.28 3.50 -9.71
C TRP A 88 3.30 5.04 -9.83
N LEU A 89 4.34 5.69 -9.32
CA LEU A 89 4.47 7.15 -9.39
C LEU A 89 4.60 7.65 -10.84
N SER A 90 5.31 6.91 -11.69
CA SER A 90 5.42 7.19 -13.12
C SER A 90 4.06 7.07 -13.82
N GLU A 91 3.27 6.03 -13.51
CA GLU A 91 1.92 5.88 -14.06
C GLU A 91 1.00 7.00 -13.61
N VAL A 92 1.05 7.41 -12.32
CA VAL A 92 0.28 8.56 -11.82
C VAL A 92 0.69 9.85 -12.52
N SER A 93 1.98 10.05 -12.83
CA SER A 93 2.46 11.26 -13.52
C SER A 93 1.92 11.39 -14.96
N GLY A 94 1.52 10.29 -15.58
CA GLY A 94 0.87 10.27 -16.90
C GLY A 94 -0.63 10.58 -16.88
N LEU A 95 -1.25 10.70 -15.69
CA LEU A 95 -2.67 11.00 -15.58
C LEU A 95 -2.91 12.51 -15.69
N SER A 96 -4.05 12.87 -16.28
CA SER A 96 -4.47 14.26 -16.44
C SER A 96 -5.77 14.56 -15.67
N GLY A 97 -6.04 15.84 -15.46
CA GLY A 97 -7.24 16.32 -14.78
C GLY A 97 -7.14 16.21 -13.24
N ARG A 98 -8.27 16.29 -12.57
CA ARG A 98 -8.37 16.21 -11.12
C ARG A 98 -8.25 14.77 -10.64
N LEU A 99 -7.30 14.51 -9.74
CA LEU A 99 -7.06 13.19 -9.16
C LEU A 99 -7.60 13.12 -7.72
N ILE A 100 -8.25 12.01 -7.41
CA ILE A 100 -8.68 11.63 -6.06
C ILE A 100 -7.90 10.38 -5.69
N VAL A 101 -6.70 10.56 -5.14
CA VAL A 101 -5.78 9.47 -4.82
C VAL A 101 -6.16 8.87 -3.48
N VAL A 102 -6.46 7.57 -3.46
CA VAL A 102 -6.98 6.91 -2.25
C VAL A 102 -6.26 5.61 -1.96
N GLY A 103 -5.76 5.43 -0.75
CA GLY A 103 -5.12 4.17 -0.38
C GLY A 103 -4.61 4.06 1.04
N GLY A 104 -4.06 2.89 1.32
CA GLY A 104 -3.50 2.54 2.62
C GLY A 104 -1.99 2.37 2.61
N THR A 105 -1.34 2.43 1.44
CA THR A 105 0.10 2.24 1.31
C THR A 105 0.83 3.56 1.55
N GLY A 106 1.30 3.75 2.78
CA GLY A 106 1.94 5.00 3.20
C GLY A 106 3.16 5.38 2.35
N LEU A 107 3.89 4.40 1.81
CA LEU A 107 5.02 4.65 0.90
C LEU A 107 4.57 5.33 -0.40
N TYR A 108 3.46 4.89 -1.01
CA TYR A 108 2.90 5.47 -2.23
C TYR A 108 2.49 6.92 -1.99
N LEU A 109 1.72 7.15 -0.92
CA LEU A 109 1.25 8.49 -0.55
C LEU A 109 2.40 9.43 -0.20
N ASN A 110 3.44 8.92 0.49
CA ASN A 110 4.63 9.70 0.80
C ASN A 110 5.44 10.04 -0.48
N ALA A 111 5.61 9.09 -1.39
CA ALA A 111 6.29 9.34 -2.67
C ALA A 111 5.54 10.39 -3.50
N LEU A 112 4.22 10.34 -3.52
CA LEU A 112 3.36 11.27 -4.24
C LEU A 112 3.49 12.71 -3.74
N THR A 113 3.54 12.91 -2.41
CA THR A 113 3.40 14.23 -1.76
C THR A 113 4.70 14.79 -1.17
N ARG A 114 5.78 14.00 -1.15
CA ARG A 114 7.10 14.40 -0.67
C ARG A 114 8.24 14.08 -1.64
N GLY A 115 7.90 13.44 -2.77
CA GLY A 115 8.87 12.98 -3.76
C GLY A 115 9.45 11.60 -3.46
N LEU A 116 10.14 11.05 -4.44
CA LEU A 116 10.84 9.78 -4.38
C LEU A 116 12.22 9.94 -5.03
N ALA A 117 13.28 9.54 -4.32
CA ALA A 117 14.62 9.54 -4.87
C ALA A 117 14.71 8.64 -6.11
N VAL A 118 15.30 9.15 -7.18
CA VAL A 118 15.47 8.44 -8.46
C VAL A 118 16.73 7.58 -8.36
N ILE A 119 16.58 6.36 -7.85
CA ILE A 119 17.68 5.42 -7.68
C ILE A 119 17.64 4.42 -8.84
N PRO A 120 18.76 4.15 -9.53
CA PRO A 120 18.83 3.14 -10.57
C PRO A 120 18.30 1.78 -10.11
N PRO A 121 17.72 0.95 -11.01
CA PRO A 121 17.26 -0.38 -10.66
C PRO A 121 18.43 -1.25 -10.17
N THR A 122 18.19 -2.03 -9.13
CA THR A 122 19.17 -3.01 -8.62
C THR A 122 19.30 -4.16 -9.60
N PRO A 123 20.51 -4.48 -10.10
CA PRO A 123 20.76 -5.67 -10.93
C PRO A 123 20.28 -6.95 -10.24
N ALA A 124 19.75 -7.90 -11.02
CA ALA A 124 19.16 -9.15 -10.50
C ALA A 124 20.18 -9.97 -9.68
N GLU A 125 21.44 -10.01 -10.09
CA GLU A 125 22.52 -10.70 -9.39
C GLU A 125 22.84 -10.12 -8.01
N ILE A 126 22.81 -8.78 -7.89
CA ILE A 126 22.98 -8.08 -6.59
C ILE A 126 21.80 -8.41 -5.69
N ARG A 127 20.58 -8.37 -6.23
CA ARG A 127 19.37 -8.74 -5.47
C ARG A 127 19.42 -10.17 -4.97
N ALA A 128 19.74 -11.13 -5.85
CA ALA A 128 19.87 -12.54 -5.47
C ALA A 128 20.96 -12.76 -4.41
N THR A 129 22.06 -11.99 -4.46
CA THR A 129 23.08 -12.02 -3.43
C THR A 129 22.59 -11.46 -2.11
N ALA A 130 21.86 -10.34 -2.14
CA ALA A 130 21.25 -9.73 -0.97
C ALA A 130 20.22 -10.65 -0.31
N ASP A 131 19.38 -11.35 -1.09
CA ASP A 131 18.40 -12.31 -0.57
C ASP A 131 19.07 -13.49 0.14
N ARG A 132 20.15 -14.04 -0.43
CA ARG A 132 20.96 -15.08 0.23
C ARG A 132 21.58 -14.58 1.53
N LEU A 133 22.20 -13.40 1.52
CA LEU A 133 22.80 -12.82 2.73
C LEU A 133 21.75 -12.59 3.82
N ARG A 134 20.59 -12.06 3.47
CA ARG A 134 19.51 -11.76 4.44
C ARG A 134 19.06 -13.01 5.21
N THR A 135 19.09 -14.18 4.58
CA THR A 135 18.66 -15.46 5.19
C THR A 135 19.82 -16.24 5.84
N ALA A 136 21.07 -15.89 5.56
CA ALA A 136 22.23 -16.55 6.12
C ALA A 136 22.48 -16.17 7.60
N PRO A 137 23.00 -17.09 8.44
CA PRO A 137 23.43 -16.76 9.78
C PRO A 137 24.45 -15.60 9.77
N GLY A 138 24.19 -14.53 10.55
CA GLY A 138 25.06 -13.35 10.60
C GLY A 138 24.99 -12.42 9.37
N GLY A 139 24.22 -12.77 8.35
CA GLY A 139 24.18 -12.01 7.08
C GLY A 139 23.65 -10.59 7.23
N LEU A 140 22.68 -10.35 8.12
CA LEU A 140 22.24 -8.98 8.42
C LEU A 140 23.39 -8.12 8.98
N GLY A 141 24.20 -8.67 9.90
CA GLY A 141 25.37 -7.99 10.45
C GLY A 141 26.42 -7.69 9.38
N GLN A 142 26.63 -8.61 8.44
CA GLN A 142 27.54 -8.42 7.31
C GLN A 142 27.06 -7.29 6.38
N MET A 143 25.77 -7.25 6.07
CA MET A 143 25.20 -6.15 5.30
C MET A 143 25.36 -4.81 6.01
N VAL A 144 25.07 -4.74 7.31
CA VAL A 144 25.24 -3.51 8.12
C VAL A 144 26.69 -3.05 8.14
N ALA A 145 27.66 -3.98 8.27
CA ALA A 145 29.07 -3.64 8.24
C ALA A 145 29.52 -3.06 6.89
N GLY A 146 28.89 -3.49 5.79
CA GLY A 146 29.16 -3.02 4.43
C GLY A 146 28.52 -1.67 4.07
N LEU A 147 27.65 -1.09 4.93
CA LEU A 147 27.01 0.20 4.64
C LEU A 147 27.98 1.39 4.89
N ASP A 148 27.78 2.47 4.15
CA ASP A 148 28.40 3.76 4.40
C ASP A 148 27.96 4.37 5.75
N ALA A 149 28.78 5.21 6.33
CA ALA A 149 28.54 5.79 7.65
C ALA A 149 27.27 6.68 7.70
N PRO A 150 26.97 7.54 6.73
CA PRO A 150 25.71 8.31 6.70
C PRO A 150 24.47 7.43 6.67
N THR A 151 24.47 6.34 5.90
CA THR A 151 23.36 5.39 5.81
C THR A 151 23.17 4.65 7.14
N ARG A 152 24.25 4.14 7.75
CA ARG A 152 24.16 3.48 9.07
C ARG A 152 23.58 4.35 10.16
N ALA A 153 23.90 5.65 10.12
CA ALA A 153 23.40 6.61 11.13
C ALA A 153 21.91 6.93 10.98
N ARG A 154 21.30 6.71 9.82
CA ARG A 154 19.93 7.19 9.51
C ARG A 154 18.88 6.09 9.34
N ILE A 155 19.26 4.89 8.95
CA ILE A 155 18.30 3.80 8.76
C ILE A 155 18.10 2.99 10.03
N ASP A 156 16.94 2.34 10.12
CA ASP A 156 16.67 1.35 11.16
C ASP A 156 17.45 0.05 10.84
N LEU A 157 18.54 -0.16 11.56
CA LEU A 157 19.44 -1.31 11.38
C LEU A 157 18.83 -2.65 11.87
N GLN A 158 17.72 -2.60 12.64
CA GLN A 158 17.00 -3.79 13.07
C GLN A 158 15.97 -4.24 12.02
N ASN A 159 15.76 -3.46 10.97
CA ASN A 159 14.83 -3.80 9.90
C ASN A 159 15.57 -4.44 8.72
N PRO A 160 15.49 -5.79 8.53
CA PRO A 160 16.27 -6.49 7.51
C PRO A 160 15.98 -6.00 6.09
N VAL A 161 14.73 -5.63 5.80
CA VAL A 161 14.33 -5.16 4.46
C VAL A 161 14.96 -3.80 4.15
N ARG A 162 15.03 -2.90 5.14
CA ARG A 162 15.69 -1.60 4.97
C ARG A 162 17.18 -1.72 4.83
N VAL A 163 17.81 -2.58 5.63
CA VAL A 163 19.24 -2.87 5.55
C VAL A 163 19.58 -3.48 4.20
N GLN A 164 18.82 -4.50 3.76
CA GLN A 164 18.99 -5.10 2.44
C GLN A 164 18.91 -4.05 1.33
N ARG A 165 17.86 -3.23 1.33
CA ARG A 165 17.69 -2.18 0.30
C ARG A 165 18.84 -1.19 0.28
N ALA A 166 19.31 -0.75 1.44
CA ALA A 166 20.46 0.16 1.54
C ALA A 166 21.74 -0.48 1.02
N TRP A 167 21.98 -1.74 1.35
CA TRP A 167 23.12 -2.52 0.87
C TRP A 167 23.08 -2.73 -0.65
N GLU A 168 21.91 -3.09 -1.19
CA GLU A 168 21.69 -3.24 -2.63
C GLU A 168 22.01 -1.94 -3.39
N VAL A 169 21.51 -0.80 -2.88
CA VAL A 169 21.74 0.50 -3.51
C VAL A 169 23.23 0.85 -3.52
N LEU A 170 23.91 0.73 -2.39
CA LEU A 170 25.34 1.01 -2.29
C LEU A 170 26.16 0.08 -3.19
N THR A 171 25.86 -1.22 -3.18
CA THR A 171 26.58 -2.22 -4.00
C THR A 171 26.35 -1.99 -5.50
N ALA A 172 25.13 -1.63 -5.90
CA ALA A 172 24.78 -1.42 -7.31
C ALA A 172 25.32 -0.09 -7.87
N THR A 173 25.41 0.94 -7.04
CA THR A 173 25.66 2.31 -7.52
C THR A 173 26.95 2.93 -7.00
N GLY A 174 27.61 2.30 -6.01
CA GLY A 174 28.75 2.90 -5.28
C GLY A 174 28.35 4.08 -4.39
N ARG A 175 27.04 4.42 -4.29
CA ARG A 175 26.54 5.61 -3.59
C ARG A 175 25.50 5.21 -2.56
N GLY A 176 25.59 5.73 -1.34
CA GLY A 176 24.68 5.43 -0.24
C GLY A 176 23.26 5.91 -0.47
N ILE A 177 22.27 5.15 0.04
CA ILE A 177 20.84 5.50 -0.13
C ILE A 177 20.49 6.87 0.44
N VAL A 178 21.19 7.33 1.48
CA VAL A 178 20.97 8.63 2.11
C VAL A 178 21.38 9.78 1.20
N GLU A 179 22.44 9.61 0.41
CA GLU A 179 22.86 10.60 -0.59
C GLU A 179 21.83 10.70 -1.72
N TRP A 180 21.34 9.57 -2.23
CA TRP A 180 20.24 9.57 -3.20
C TRP A 180 18.99 10.28 -2.67
N GLN A 181 18.65 10.07 -1.41
CA GLN A 181 17.51 10.71 -0.76
C GLN A 181 17.69 12.21 -0.58
N ALA A 182 18.91 12.70 -0.47
CA ALA A 182 19.19 14.15 -0.39
C ALA A 182 18.88 14.89 -1.71
N GLU A 183 18.88 14.16 -2.83
CA GLU A 183 18.55 14.68 -4.17
C GLU A 183 17.15 14.30 -4.63
N THR A 184 16.24 14.01 -3.68
CA THR A 184 14.84 13.68 -4.00
C THR A 184 14.21 14.85 -4.75
N PRO A 185 13.64 14.62 -5.95
CA PRO A 185 12.96 15.65 -6.72
C PRO A 185 11.70 16.15 -6.00
N PRO A 186 11.17 17.33 -6.39
CA PRO A 186 9.89 17.81 -5.88
C PRO A 186 8.78 16.78 -6.01
N PRO A 187 7.78 16.80 -5.12
CA PRO A 187 6.66 15.87 -5.17
C PRO A 187 5.82 16.09 -6.45
N LEU A 188 5.20 15.00 -6.93
CA LEU A 188 4.28 15.06 -8.07
C LEU A 188 3.01 15.87 -7.75
N ILE A 189 2.49 15.73 -6.54
CA ILE A 189 1.39 16.55 -6.02
C ILE A 189 1.94 17.36 -4.84
N ALA A 190 2.13 18.66 -5.06
CA ALA A 190 2.53 19.57 -4.02
C ALA A 190 1.42 19.69 -2.95
N PRO A 191 1.77 19.72 -1.65
CA PRO A 191 0.77 19.76 -0.58
C PRO A 191 -0.24 20.92 -0.71
N GLU A 192 0.20 22.06 -1.20
CA GLU A 192 -0.64 23.25 -1.45
C GLU A 192 -1.61 23.08 -2.62
N SER A 193 -1.37 22.14 -3.54
CA SER A 193 -2.23 21.85 -4.70
C SER A 193 -3.29 20.78 -4.42
N ALA A 194 -3.34 20.24 -3.21
CA ALA A 194 -4.25 19.15 -2.86
C ALA A 194 -4.90 19.32 -1.48
N HIS A 195 -6.05 18.68 -1.30
CA HIS A 195 -6.61 18.41 0.02
C HIS A 195 -6.03 17.09 0.52
N LEU A 196 -5.20 17.15 1.54
CA LEU A 196 -4.54 16.00 2.14
C LEU A 196 -5.31 15.54 3.38
N LEU A 197 -5.91 14.36 3.32
CA LEU A 197 -6.81 13.82 4.35
C LEU A 197 -6.28 12.52 4.94
N VAL A 198 -6.36 12.36 6.26
CA VAL A 198 -6.17 11.08 6.95
C VAL A 198 -7.46 10.70 7.65
N LEU A 199 -8.10 9.61 7.22
CA LEU A 199 -9.24 9.06 7.93
C LEU A 199 -8.77 8.33 9.19
N GLN A 200 -9.28 8.75 10.33
CA GLN A 200 -9.07 8.07 11.61
C GLN A 200 -10.36 7.43 12.10
N SER A 201 -10.26 6.28 12.74
CA SER A 201 -11.40 5.54 13.29
C SER A 201 -11.04 5.04 14.68
N GLU A 202 -12.05 4.92 15.52
CA GLU A 202 -11.91 4.23 16.80
C GLU A 202 -11.43 2.79 16.59
N ARG A 203 -10.58 2.32 17.52
CA ARG A 203 -9.89 1.03 17.36
C ARG A 203 -10.85 -0.15 17.31
N ASP A 204 -11.80 -0.18 18.24
CA ASP A 204 -12.72 -1.32 18.40
C ASP A 204 -13.75 -1.35 17.27
N TRP A 205 -14.25 -0.18 16.87
CA TRP A 205 -15.10 -0.04 15.69
C TRP A 205 -14.40 -0.56 14.42
N LEU A 206 -13.14 -0.16 14.21
CA LEU A 206 -12.35 -0.61 13.06
C LEU A 206 -12.10 -2.12 13.10
N ALA A 207 -11.82 -2.69 14.29
CA ALA A 207 -11.60 -4.13 14.47
C ALA A 207 -12.85 -4.93 14.10
N GLY A 208 -14.04 -4.46 14.50
CA GLY A 208 -15.31 -5.07 14.13
C GLY A 208 -15.59 -4.99 12.62
N ARG A 209 -15.28 -3.86 11.98
CA ARG A 209 -15.42 -3.71 10.52
C ARG A 209 -14.47 -4.60 9.73
N ILE A 210 -13.23 -4.75 10.19
CA ILE A 210 -12.25 -5.65 9.58
C ILE A 210 -12.77 -7.08 9.60
N ALA A 211 -13.27 -7.56 10.74
CA ALA A 211 -13.81 -8.90 10.86
C ALA A 211 -15.01 -9.12 9.93
N ARG A 212 -16.03 -8.27 10.02
CA ARG A 212 -17.21 -8.35 9.13
C ARG A 212 -16.84 -8.32 7.65
N ARG A 213 -15.90 -7.45 7.26
CA ARG A 213 -15.46 -7.35 5.86
C ARG A 213 -14.79 -8.63 5.39
N PHE A 214 -13.98 -9.29 6.23
CA PHE A 214 -13.30 -10.52 5.79
C PHE A 214 -14.30 -11.66 5.60
N HIS A 215 -15.30 -11.81 6.48
CA HIS A 215 -16.40 -12.77 6.27
C HIS A 215 -17.15 -12.49 4.95
N LEU A 216 -17.50 -11.23 4.70
CA LEU A 216 -18.14 -10.85 3.44
C LEU A 216 -17.27 -11.14 2.21
N MET A 217 -15.95 -10.99 2.29
CA MET A 217 -15.03 -11.38 1.21
C MET A 217 -15.10 -12.87 0.91
N ILE A 218 -15.16 -13.73 1.93
CA ILE A 218 -15.35 -15.18 1.73
C ILE A 218 -16.68 -15.47 1.04
N GLU A 219 -17.78 -14.87 1.50
CA GLU A 219 -19.10 -15.01 0.88
C GLU A 219 -19.15 -14.52 -0.57
N GLN A 220 -18.33 -13.52 -0.92
CA GLN A 220 -18.24 -12.90 -2.24
C GLN A 220 -17.26 -13.56 -3.19
N GLY A 221 -16.59 -14.65 -2.79
CA GLY A 221 -15.74 -15.43 -3.68
C GLY A 221 -14.22 -15.22 -3.49
N ALA A 222 -13.75 -14.68 -2.36
CA ALA A 222 -12.31 -14.56 -2.10
C ALA A 222 -11.59 -15.92 -2.10
N LEU A 223 -12.27 -16.99 -1.65
CA LEU A 223 -11.72 -18.34 -1.68
C LEU A 223 -11.57 -18.86 -3.11
N GLU A 224 -12.49 -18.54 -3.98
CA GLU A 224 -12.45 -18.88 -5.41
C GLU A 224 -11.29 -18.18 -6.11
N GLU A 225 -11.06 -16.89 -5.86
CA GLU A 225 -9.88 -16.18 -6.37
C GLU A 225 -8.58 -16.87 -5.94
N VAL A 226 -8.48 -17.28 -4.68
CA VAL A 226 -7.28 -17.99 -4.18
C VAL A 226 -7.14 -19.38 -4.82
N ARG A 227 -8.24 -20.10 -5.02
CA ARG A 227 -8.24 -21.41 -5.68
C ARG A 227 -7.75 -21.33 -7.13
N GLU A 228 -8.15 -20.30 -7.88
CA GLU A 228 -7.69 -20.04 -9.24
C GLU A 228 -6.19 -19.77 -9.30
N MET A 229 -5.64 -19.10 -8.27
CA MET A 229 -4.21 -18.77 -8.20
C MET A 229 -3.34 -19.90 -7.60
N LEU A 230 -3.94 -20.93 -7.00
CA LEU A 230 -3.21 -22.02 -6.34
C LEU A 230 -2.18 -22.72 -7.24
N PRO A 231 -2.47 -23.02 -8.54
CA PRO A 231 -1.49 -23.65 -9.44
C PRO A 231 -0.24 -22.78 -9.72
N ARG A 232 -0.33 -21.46 -9.47
CA ARG A 232 0.76 -20.49 -9.69
C ARG A 232 1.27 -19.91 -8.38
N TRP A 233 0.89 -20.52 -7.23
CA TRP A 233 1.23 -19.97 -5.92
C TRP A 233 2.74 -19.91 -5.70
N ASP A 234 3.22 -18.71 -5.44
CA ASP A 234 4.58 -18.43 -5.02
C ASP A 234 4.52 -17.50 -3.79
N ALA A 235 4.84 -18.03 -2.63
CA ALA A 235 4.76 -17.30 -1.36
C ALA A 235 5.70 -16.08 -1.30
N GLU A 236 6.75 -16.04 -2.12
CA GLU A 236 7.70 -14.93 -2.18
C GLU A 236 7.26 -13.82 -3.14
N ALA A 237 6.32 -14.10 -4.04
CA ALA A 237 5.81 -13.12 -4.98
C ALA A 237 5.09 -11.96 -4.28
N LEU A 238 5.20 -10.75 -4.84
CA LEU A 238 4.58 -9.55 -4.28
C LEU A 238 3.04 -9.64 -4.23
N TRP A 239 2.43 -10.25 -5.24
CA TRP A 239 0.98 -10.47 -5.26
C TRP A 239 0.50 -11.44 -4.17
N ALA A 240 1.33 -12.43 -3.80
CA ALA A 240 1.04 -13.39 -2.75
C ALA A 240 1.02 -12.77 -1.33
N LYS A 241 1.53 -11.54 -1.17
CA LYS A 241 1.50 -10.81 0.11
C LYS A 241 0.13 -10.18 0.40
N ALA A 242 -0.90 -10.41 -0.44
CA ALA A 242 -2.27 -10.03 -0.13
C ALA A 242 -2.71 -10.69 1.19
N ILE A 243 -3.27 -9.90 2.11
CA ILE A 243 -3.60 -10.37 3.46
C ILE A 243 -4.71 -11.43 3.36
N GLY A 244 -4.48 -12.58 3.97
CA GLY A 244 -5.36 -13.74 3.93
C GLY A 244 -5.05 -14.71 2.78
N ALA A 245 -4.29 -14.32 1.75
CA ALA A 245 -3.97 -15.22 0.63
C ALA A 245 -3.27 -16.49 1.11
N ALA A 246 -2.17 -16.35 1.87
CA ALA A 246 -1.42 -17.50 2.39
C ALA A 246 -2.24 -18.37 3.35
N ASP A 247 -3.10 -17.76 4.17
CA ASP A 247 -3.96 -18.48 5.09
C ASP A 247 -5.01 -19.32 4.35
N LEU A 248 -5.64 -18.74 3.32
CA LEU A 248 -6.62 -19.45 2.48
C LEU A 248 -5.95 -20.53 1.61
N VAL A 249 -4.70 -20.31 1.15
CA VAL A 249 -3.91 -21.36 0.49
C VAL A 249 -3.66 -22.53 1.45
N ALA A 250 -3.26 -22.26 2.69
CA ALA A 250 -3.07 -23.31 3.71
C ALA A 250 -4.34 -24.13 3.95
N TYR A 251 -5.50 -23.49 3.96
CA TYR A 251 -6.79 -24.18 4.02
C TYR A 251 -7.03 -25.05 2.77
N LEU A 252 -6.84 -24.52 1.57
CA LEU A 252 -7.04 -25.27 0.33
C LEU A 252 -6.10 -26.48 0.20
N GLN A 253 -4.95 -26.43 0.84
CA GLN A 253 -3.97 -27.53 0.92
C GLN A 253 -4.23 -28.48 2.09
N GLY A 254 -5.24 -28.25 2.92
CA GLY A 254 -5.61 -29.12 4.04
C GLY A 254 -4.76 -28.96 5.31
N TYR A 255 -3.96 -27.89 5.43
CA TYR A 255 -3.12 -27.64 6.61
C TYR A 255 -3.85 -26.95 7.77
N THR A 256 -5.02 -26.39 7.52
CA THR A 256 -5.83 -25.69 8.54
C THR A 256 -7.30 -25.73 8.16
N THR A 257 -8.19 -25.40 9.08
CA THR A 257 -9.62 -25.24 8.80
C THR A 257 -9.89 -23.85 8.18
N LEU A 258 -11.05 -23.69 7.53
CA LEU A 258 -11.45 -22.40 6.97
C LEU A 258 -11.61 -21.34 8.06
N ASP A 259 -12.19 -21.70 9.20
CA ASP A 259 -12.39 -20.78 10.34
C ASP A 259 -11.05 -20.28 10.90
N GLU A 260 -10.06 -21.17 11.05
CA GLU A 260 -8.71 -20.78 11.47
C GLU A 260 -8.03 -19.87 10.45
N ALA A 261 -8.17 -20.14 9.16
CA ALA A 261 -7.62 -19.29 8.10
C ALA A 261 -8.25 -17.89 8.13
N ILE A 262 -9.57 -17.80 8.29
CA ILE A 262 -10.31 -16.52 8.43
C ILE A 262 -9.82 -15.75 9.67
N GLU A 263 -9.70 -16.43 10.82
CA GLU A 263 -9.26 -15.78 12.05
C GLU A 263 -7.83 -15.20 11.91
N ARG A 264 -6.89 -15.97 11.37
CA ARG A 264 -5.51 -15.51 11.10
C ARG A 264 -5.49 -14.30 10.16
N ALA A 265 -6.27 -14.32 9.09
CA ALA A 265 -6.38 -13.21 8.17
C ALA A 265 -7.00 -11.95 8.81
N ILE A 266 -7.98 -12.09 9.70
CA ILE A 266 -8.54 -10.99 10.49
C ILE A 266 -7.48 -10.39 11.43
N ILE A 267 -6.71 -11.25 12.13
CA ILE A 267 -5.61 -10.81 13.00
C ILE A 267 -4.56 -10.06 12.18
N ALA A 268 -4.11 -10.60 11.04
CA ALA A 268 -3.15 -9.96 10.15
C ALA A 268 -3.67 -8.61 9.63
N SER A 269 -4.94 -8.52 9.27
CA SER A 269 -5.60 -7.27 8.84
C SER A 269 -5.61 -6.20 9.95
N ARG A 270 -5.85 -6.60 11.21
CA ARG A 270 -5.79 -5.70 12.38
C ARG A 270 -4.37 -5.21 12.62
N GLN A 271 -3.36 -6.08 12.50
CA GLN A 271 -1.94 -5.73 12.61
C GLN A 271 -1.53 -4.75 11.50
N TYR A 272 -1.97 -4.99 10.27
CA TYR A 272 -1.73 -4.10 9.15
C TYR A 272 -2.37 -2.73 9.37
N ALA A 273 -3.62 -2.67 9.81
CA ALA A 273 -4.30 -1.41 10.15
C ALA A 273 -3.56 -0.64 11.27
N LYS A 274 -3.00 -1.35 12.27
CA LYS A 274 -2.15 -0.74 13.31
C LYS A 274 -0.88 -0.14 12.71
N ALA A 275 -0.20 -0.86 11.82
CA ALA A 275 1.02 -0.39 11.14
C ALA A 275 0.73 0.85 10.26
N GLN A 276 -0.37 0.84 9.50
CA GLN A 276 -0.83 1.99 8.71
C GLN A 276 -1.06 3.23 9.59
N ARG A 277 -1.79 3.09 10.70
CA ARG A 277 -2.04 4.19 11.65
C ARG A 277 -0.74 4.74 12.25
N SER A 278 0.20 3.86 12.61
CA SER A 278 1.51 4.26 13.10
C SER A 278 2.30 5.06 12.06
N PHE A 279 2.30 4.59 10.81
CA PHE A 279 2.95 5.26 9.70
C PHE A 279 2.36 6.66 9.46
N PHE A 280 1.04 6.77 9.40
CA PHE A 280 0.36 8.05 9.16
C PHE A 280 0.64 9.05 10.29
N ARG A 281 0.57 8.62 11.56
CA ARG A 281 0.93 9.47 12.70
C ARG A 281 2.38 9.97 12.66
N GLY A 282 3.29 9.17 12.11
CA GLY A 282 4.70 9.54 11.99
C GLY A 282 5.01 10.45 10.80
N ARG A 283 4.34 10.24 9.68
CA ARG A 283 4.72 10.82 8.39
C ARG A 283 3.73 11.82 7.79
N MET A 284 2.48 11.84 8.30
CA MET A 284 1.38 12.66 7.76
C MET A 284 0.75 13.51 8.87
N ARG A 285 1.57 14.05 9.78
CA ARG A 285 1.09 14.86 10.91
C ARG A 285 0.47 16.18 10.48
N ASP A 286 0.96 16.70 9.38
CA ASP A 286 0.58 17.94 8.72
C ASP A 286 -0.67 17.83 7.83
N TRP A 287 -1.20 16.62 7.66
CA TRP A 287 -2.44 16.39 6.92
C TRP A 287 -3.66 16.68 7.78
N ASN A 288 -4.81 16.95 7.13
CA ASN A 288 -6.07 17.11 7.82
C ASN A 288 -6.61 15.75 8.32
N TRP A 289 -6.65 15.57 9.63
CA TRP A 289 -7.12 14.34 10.28
C TRP A 289 -8.61 14.44 10.52
N VAL A 290 -9.39 13.60 9.83
CA VAL A 290 -10.84 13.59 9.87
C VAL A 290 -11.38 12.29 10.44
N GLY A 291 -12.45 12.35 11.23
CA GLY A 291 -13.13 11.16 11.73
C GLY A 291 -13.68 10.32 10.56
N ALA A 292 -13.58 9.00 10.63
CA ALA A 292 -14.33 8.14 9.72
C ALA A 292 -15.82 8.18 10.10
N ALA A 293 -16.70 8.04 9.12
CA ALA A 293 -18.12 7.88 9.41
C ALA A 293 -18.35 6.65 10.29
N THR A 294 -18.98 6.86 11.42
CA THR A 294 -19.41 5.80 12.35
C THR A 294 -20.73 5.19 11.91
#